data_8ed36cc2804f0374fb4bb088d5ed38c0
#
_entry.id   8ed36cc2804f0374fb4bb088d5ed38c0
#
_cell.length_a   1.000
_cell.length_b   1.000
_cell.length_c   1.000
_cell.angle_alpha   90.00
_cell.angle_beta   90.00
_cell.angle_gamma   90.00
#
_symmetry.space_group_name_H-M   'P 1'
#
loop_
_entity.id
_entity.type
_entity.pdbx_description
1 polymer ?
#
loop_
_entity_poly.entity_id
_entity_poly.type
_entity_poly.pdbx_seq_one_letter_code
_entity_poly.pdbx_strand_id
1 'polypeptide(L)'
;IMNGDFVTLDPRTRVTESGFIKSRHLDDKACAALLLEFAARVKRGETKLGRKVYLMFSVYEEVSHGASAGLPADVEDVLIVDMGCVGGDLEGDETRVSIDAKDAGGPYNYQMTTRLIELAKQHELEFAVDVFTSYSSDAATALRAGYDVRHALIGPGVFASHGYERTHVRALES
;
A
#
# COMPACT_ATOMS: atom_id res chain seq x y z
N ILE A 1 28.93 -16.20 -11.52
CA ILE A 1 27.54 -16.28 -11.03
C ILE A 1 27.30 -17.73 -10.67
N MET A 2 26.89 -17.97 -9.44
CA MET A 2 26.59 -19.30 -8.92
C MET A 2 25.11 -19.41 -8.57
N ASN A 3 24.61 -20.62 -8.35
CA ASN A 3 23.24 -20.80 -7.87
C ASN A 3 23.09 -20.14 -6.50
N GLY A 4 22.09 -19.28 -6.37
CA GLY A 4 21.86 -18.48 -5.15
C GLY A 4 22.38 -17.04 -5.24
N ASP A 5 23.14 -16.67 -6.26
CA ASP A 5 23.54 -15.29 -6.48
C ASP A 5 22.32 -14.44 -6.92
N PHE A 6 22.27 -13.20 -6.41
CA PHE A 6 21.25 -12.24 -6.82
C PHE A 6 21.67 -11.48 -8.07
N VAL A 7 20.72 -11.30 -8.98
CA VAL A 7 20.85 -10.40 -10.13
C VAL A 7 19.82 -9.29 -10.00
N THR A 8 20.29 -8.07 -9.77
CA THR A 8 19.42 -6.90 -9.63
C THR A 8 19.43 -6.10 -10.92
N LEU A 9 18.24 -5.88 -11.48
CA LEU A 9 18.08 -5.01 -12.64
C LEU A 9 17.96 -3.55 -12.20
N ASP A 10 18.52 -2.65 -12.99
CA ASP A 10 18.36 -1.20 -12.79
C ASP A 10 16.87 -0.82 -12.71
N PRO A 11 16.45 -0.03 -11.72
CA PRO A 11 15.07 0.45 -11.59
C PRO A 11 14.57 1.24 -12.79
N ARG A 12 15.44 1.93 -13.52
CA ARG A 12 15.14 2.75 -14.69
C ARG A 12 14.03 3.77 -14.44
N THR A 13 14.07 4.41 -13.29
CA THR A 13 13.04 5.37 -12.89
C THR A 13 12.94 6.53 -13.87
N ARG A 14 11.72 6.79 -14.32
CA ARG A 14 11.38 7.89 -15.23
C ARG A 14 10.04 8.51 -14.81
N VAL A 15 9.98 9.83 -14.85
CA VAL A 15 8.74 10.59 -14.74
C VAL A 15 8.46 11.20 -16.11
N THR A 16 7.26 10.96 -16.63
CA THR A 16 6.82 11.50 -17.92
C THR A 16 6.23 12.90 -17.74
N GLU A 17 6.19 13.68 -18.80
CA GLU A 17 5.53 15.00 -18.81
C GLU A 17 4.03 14.90 -18.48
N SER A 18 3.41 13.76 -18.79
CA SER A 18 2.00 13.48 -18.48
C SER A 18 1.78 12.98 -17.05
N GLY A 19 2.79 12.97 -16.18
CA GLY A 19 2.69 12.61 -14.77
C GLY A 19 2.83 11.13 -14.44
N PHE A 20 3.06 10.24 -15.42
CA PHE A 20 3.33 8.84 -15.12
C PHE A 20 4.73 8.65 -14.55
N ILE A 21 4.82 7.86 -13.49
CA ILE A 21 6.06 7.37 -12.90
C ILE A 21 6.23 5.93 -13.32
N LYS A 22 7.36 5.63 -13.93
CA LYS A 22 7.76 4.27 -14.35
C LYS A 22 9.03 3.88 -13.64
N SER A 23 9.02 2.75 -12.99
CA SER A 23 10.19 2.22 -12.28
C SER A 23 9.98 0.77 -11.95
N ARG A 24 11.05 0.05 -11.66
CA ARG A 24 10.93 -1.16 -10.85
C ARG A 24 10.80 -0.77 -9.39
N HIS A 25 10.18 -1.62 -8.61
CA HIS A 25 10.04 -1.48 -7.15
C HIS A 25 9.21 -0.27 -6.70
N LEU A 26 8.21 0.17 -7.50
CA LEU A 26 7.15 1.06 -7.01
C LEU A 26 6.31 0.34 -5.95
N ASP A 27 6.17 -0.94 -6.12
CA ASP A 27 5.73 -1.93 -5.17
C ASP A 27 6.95 -2.35 -4.30
N ASP A 28 7.08 -1.92 -3.02
CA ASP A 28 6.17 -0.90 -2.46
C ASP A 28 6.95 0.35 -1.98
N LYS A 29 7.95 0.77 -2.74
CA LYS A 29 8.71 2.00 -2.41
C LYS A 29 7.90 3.28 -2.62
N ALA A 30 6.86 3.24 -3.45
CA ALA A 30 5.97 4.37 -3.61
C ALA A 30 5.25 4.70 -2.30
N CYS A 31 4.65 3.70 -1.66
CA CYS A 31 3.95 3.90 -0.39
C CYS A 31 4.93 4.15 0.78
N ALA A 32 6.10 3.53 0.75
CA ALA A 32 7.15 3.87 1.71
C ALA A 32 7.50 5.37 1.64
N ALA A 33 7.59 5.96 0.46
CA ALA A 33 7.83 7.39 0.28
C ALA A 33 6.66 8.24 0.82
N LEU A 34 5.41 7.82 0.61
CA LEU A 34 4.22 8.49 1.16
C LEU A 34 4.25 8.48 2.69
N LEU A 35 4.58 7.37 3.32
CA LEU A 35 4.70 7.27 4.77
C LEU A 35 5.82 8.16 5.32
N LEU A 36 6.94 8.28 4.62
CA LEU A 36 8.03 9.20 5.01
C LEU A 36 7.60 10.66 4.89
N GLU A 37 6.89 11.04 3.83
CA GLU A 37 6.34 12.40 3.70
C GLU A 37 5.28 12.67 4.78
N PHE A 38 4.41 11.72 5.08
CA PHE A 38 3.47 11.83 6.19
C PHE A 38 4.20 12.10 7.51
N ALA A 39 5.26 11.34 7.82
CA ALA A 39 6.08 11.57 9.01
C ALA A 39 6.72 12.98 9.01
N ALA A 40 7.18 13.43 7.85
CA ALA A 40 7.75 14.76 7.70
C ALA A 40 6.70 15.86 7.92
N ARG A 41 5.47 15.72 7.42
CA ARG A 41 4.35 16.64 7.66
C ARG A 41 3.99 16.71 9.14
N VAL A 42 3.93 15.56 9.82
CA VAL A 42 3.71 15.53 11.28
C VAL A 42 4.82 16.28 12.02
N LYS A 43 6.09 16.03 11.65
CA LYS A 43 7.25 16.71 12.26
C LYS A 43 7.23 18.23 12.03
N ARG A 44 6.78 18.70 10.85
CA ARG A 44 6.62 20.13 10.54
C ARG A 44 5.40 20.78 11.21
N GLY A 45 4.54 19.98 11.85
CA GLY A 45 3.29 20.45 12.47
C GLY A 45 2.15 20.74 11.49
N GLU A 46 2.29 20.31 10.24
CA GLU A 46 1.28 20.42 9.19
C GLU A 46 0.12 19.42 9.38
N THR A 47 0.43 18.30 10.03
CA THR A 47 -0.53 17.25 10.37
C THR A 47 -0.50 17.00 11.88
N LYS A 48 -1.69 16.97 12.48
CA LYS A 48 -1.85 16.65 13.92
C LYS A 48 -2.37 15.23 14.07
N LEU A 49 -1.71 14.45 14.91
CA LEU A 49 -2.15 13.11 15.26
C LEU A 49 -3.18 13.16 16.39
N GLY A 50 -4.34 12.54 16.19
CA GLY A 50 -5.38 12.37 17.21
C GLY A 50 -5.14 11.18 18.13
N ARG A 51 -4.18 10.33 17.81
CA ARG A 51 -3.80 9.12 18.54
C ARG A 51 -2.33 8.80 18.33
N LYS A 52 -1.82 7.84 19.07
CA LYS A 52 -0.49 7.27 18.85
C LYS A 52 -0.48 6.51 17.52
N VAL A 53 0.52 6.77 16.71
CA VAL A 53 0.71 6.14 15.40
C VAL A 53 2.11 5.55 15.35
N TYR A 54 2.22 4.34 14.87
CA TYR A 54 3.46 3.68 14.52
C TYR A 54 3.58 3.61 13.01
N LEU A 55 4.70 3.95 12.45
CA LEU A 55 5.04 3.70 11.06
C LEU A 55 5.97 2.50 11.02
N MET A 56 5.49 1.42 10.48
CA MET A 56 6.23 0.17 10.36
C MET A 56 6.62 -0.06 8.90
N PHE A 57 7.90 -0.22 8.65
CA PHE A 57 8.44 -0.62 7.36
C PHE A 57 8.94 -2.05 7.50
N SER A 58 8.20 -3.00 6.98
CA SER A 58 8.58 -4.40 7.03
C SER A 58 9.63 -4.73 5.98
N VAL A 59 10.46 -5.73 6.25
CA VAL A 59 11.56 -6.12 5.34
C VAL A 59 11.18 -7.32 4.47
N TYR A 60 10.27 -8.17 4.94
CA TYR A 60 9.93 -9.45 4.32
C TYR A 60 8.49 -9.51 3.81
N GLU A 61 7.89 -8.36 3.47
CA GLU A 61 6.53 -8.34 2.94
C GLU A 61 6.41 -9.17 1.66
N GLU A 62 7.32 -8.95 0.69
CA GLU A 62 7.37 -9.60 -0.62
C GLU A 62 7.57 -11.14 -0.60
N VAL A 63 7.85 -11.68 0.57
CA VAL A 63 7.98 -13.11 0.80
C VAL A 63 7.06 -13.61 1.92
N SER A 64 6.00 -12.87 2.20
CA SER A 64 4.90 -13.21 3.12
C SER A 64 5.32 -13.40 4.58
N HIS A 65 6.26 -12.59 5.06
CA HIS A 65 6.74 -12.60 6.45
C HIS A 65 6.74 -11.23 7.14
N GLY A 66 6.45 -10.15 6.44
CA GLY A 66 6.67 -8.78 6.88
C GLY A 66 6.12 -8.47 8.28
N ALA A 67 4.81 -8.49 8.45
CA ALA A 67 4.15 -8.20 9.73
C ALA A 67 3.90 -9.46 10.59
N SER A 68 4.60 -10.55 10.37
CA SER A 68 4.49 -11.76 11.21
C SER A 68 5.00 -11.56 12.63
N ALA A 69 5.78 -10.49 12.88
CA ALA A 69 6.28 -10.09 14.18
C ALA A 69 6.48 -8.58 14.24
N GLY A 70 6.64 -8.05 15.45
CA GLY A 70 7.05 -6.65 15.64
C GLY A 70 5.92 -5.65 15.77
N LEU A 71 4.65 -6.03 15.62
CA LEU A 71 3.55 -5.13 15.94
C LEU A 71 3.54 -4.86 17.45
N PRO A 72 3.52 -3.58 17.87
CA PRO A 72 3.42 -3.23 19.28
C PRO A 72 2.12 -3.77 19.91
N ALA A 73 2.18 -4.18 21.17
CA ALA A 73 1.07 -4.85 21.85
C ALA A 73 -0.17 -3.95 22.08
N ASP A 74 -0.01 -2.64 21.93
CA ASP A 74 -1.08 -1.65 22.05
C ASP A 74 -1.70 -1.23 20.72
N VAL A 75 -1.39 -1.93 19.63
CA VAL A 75 -1.98 -1.70 18.31
C VAL A 75 -3.32 -2.44 18.20
N GLU A 76 -4.37 -1.73 17.87
CA GLU A 76 -5.71 -2.25 17.63
C GLU A 76 -6.09 -2.20 16.14
N ASP A 77 -5.58 -1.21 15.43
CA ASP A 77 -5.86 -0.96 14.02
C ASP A 77 -4.56 -0.99 13.22
N VAL A 78 -4.55 -1.70 12.11
CA VAL A 78 -3.44 -1.74 11.15
C VAL A 78 -3.96 -1.25 9.80
N LEU A 79 -3.47 -0.12 9.35
CA LEU A 79 -3.70 0.37 8.00
C LEU A 79 -2.47 0.00 7.16
N ILE A 80 -2.66 -0.92 6.25
CA ILE A 80 -1.65 -1.24 5.25
C ILE A 80 -1.65 -0.12 4.20
N VAL A 81 -0.50 0.43 3.96
CA VAL A 81 -0.27 1.39 2.87
C VAL A 81 0.58 0.65 1.85
N ASP A 82 -0.09 0.13 0.84
CA ASP A 82 0.46 -0.74 -0.19
C ASP A 82 -0.26 -0.49 -1.51
N MET A 83 0.35 -0.84 -2.63
CA MET A 83 -0.21 -0.57 -3.95
C MET A 83 -1.45 -1.42 -4.24
N GLY A 84 -2.37 -0.91 -5.04
CA GLY A 84 -3.44 -1.68 -5.65
C GLY A 84 -3.05 -2.17 -7.03
N CYS A 85 -3.31 -3.43 -7.33
CA CYS A 85 -3.10 -3.99 -8.66
C CYS A 85 -3.99 -3.31 -9.70
N VAL A 86 -3.46 -3.07 -10.90
CA VAL A 86 -4.19 -2.48 -12.02
C VAL A 86 -4.22 -3.45 -13.18
N GLY A 87 -5.39 -3.58 -13.81
CA GLY A 87 -5.59 -4.38 -15.01
C GLY A 87 -6.59 -5.52 -14.84
N GLY A 88 -6.86 -6.24 -15.92
CA GLY A 88 -7.87 -7.29 -15.94
C GLY A 88 -9.28 -6.74 -15.69
N ASP A 89 -10.02 -7.36 -14.78
CA ASP A 89 -11.39 -6.99 -14.42
C ASP A 89 -11.47 -6.06 -13.20
N LEU A 90 -10.35 -5.40 -12.83
CA LEU A 90 -10.29 -4.48 -11.70
C LEU A 90 -10.75 -3.07 -12.11
N GLU A 91 -11.41 -2.38 -11.18
CA GLU A 91 -11.92 -1.01 -11.39
C GLU A 91 -10.81 0.06 -11.24
N GLY A 92 -9.73 -0.29 -10.52
CA GLY A 92 -8.59 0.59 -10.28
C GLY A 92 -7.77 0.89 -11.52
N ASP A 93 -7.18 2.07 -11.54
CA ASP A 93 -6.19 2.50 -12.52
C ASP A 93 -5.05 3.26 -11.84
N GLU A 94 -4.02 3.63 -12.59
CA GLU A 94 -2.83 4.28 -12.05
C GLU A 94 -3.06 5.71 -11.55
N THR A 95 -4.23 6.29 -11.79
CA THR A 95 -4.55 7.68 -11.40
C THR A 95 -5.41 7.79 -10.16
N ARG A 96 -5.90 6.66 -9.64
CA ARG A 96 -6.83 6.58 -8.52
C ARG A 96 -6.19 6.00 -7.27
N VAL A 97 -6.79 6.34 -6.14
CA VAL A 97 -6.54 5.62 -4.89
C VAL A 97 -7.21 4.25 -4.96
N SER A 98 -6.48 3.20 -4.66
CA SER A 98 -7.00 1.85 -4.48
C SER A 98 -7.37 1.63 -3.02
N ILE A 99 -8.59 1.13 -2.77
CA ILE A 99 -9.05 0.67 -1.46
C ILE A 99 -9.40 -0.79 -1.61
N ASP A 100 -8.78 -1.64 -0.82
CA ASP A 100 -8.99 -3.08 -0.94
C ASP A 100 -10.14 -3.54 -0.03
N ALA A 101 -11.16 -4.18 -0.62
CA ALA A 101 -12.26 -4.79 0.12
C ALA A 101 -11.93 -6.21 0.58
N LYS A 102 -11.14 -6.93 -0.23
CA LYS A 102 -10.73 -8.31 0.03
C LYS A 102 -9.51 -8.65 -0.81
N ASP A 103 -8.56 -9.34 -0.21
CA ASP A 103 -7.44 -9.96 -0.93
C ASP A 103 -7.47 -11.50 -0.84
N ALA A 104 -6.41 -12.16 -1.30
CA ALA A 104 -6.28 -13.62 -1.22
C ALA A 104 -6.19 -14.13 0.24
N GLY A 105 -5.80 -13.28 1.18
CA GLY A 105 -5.76 -13.59 2.61
C GLY A 105 -7.11 -13.55 3.29
N GLY A 106 -8.09 -12.86 2.72
CA GLY A 106 -9.45 -12.73 3.26
C GLY A 106 -10.03 -11.32 3.12
N PRO A 107 -11.23 -11.09 3.67
CA PRO A 107 -11.85 -9.78 3.66
C PRO A 107 -11.13 -8.84 4.65
N TYR A 108 -10.98 -7.58 4.27
CA TYR A 108 -10.57 -6.51 5.15
C TYR A 108 -11.67 -6.13 6.14
N ASN A 109 -11.32 -5.43 7.24
CA ASN A 109 -12.32 -5.03 8.22
C ASN A 109 -13.32 -4.05 7.59
N TYR A 110 -14.61 -4.44 7.58
CA TYR A 110 -15.68 -3.70 6.91
C TYR A 110 -15.80 -2.25 7.39
N GLN A 111 -15.68 -2.02 8.70
CA GLN A 111 -15.82 -0.67 9.25
C GLN A 111 -14.65 0.24 8.83
N MET A 112 -13.42 -0.28 8.84
CA MET A 112 -12.25 0.48 8.40
C MET A 112 -12.33 0.77 6.90
N THR A 113 -12.62 -0.22 6.07
CA THR A 113 -12.78 -0.06 4.62
C THR A 113 -13.90 0.93 4.29
N THR A 114 -15.06 0.82 4.95
CA THR A 114 -16.16 1.79 4.79
C THR A 114 -15.71 3.20 5.16
N ARG A 115 -14.93 3.35 6.24
CA ARG A 115 -14.43 4.65 6.65
C ARG A 115 -13.46 5.27 5.64
N LEU A 116 -12.59 4.47 5.01
CA LEU A 116 -11.72 4.94 3.92
C LEU A 116 -12.54 5.43 2.73
N ILE A 117 -13.57 4.67 2.33
CA ILE A 117 -14.48 5.06 1.23
C ILE A 117 -15.21 6.36 1.55
N GLU A 118 -15.70 6.53 2.79
CA GLU A 118 -16.37 7.76 3.24
C GLU A 118 -15.40 8.95 3.19
N LEU A 119 -14.17 8.79 3.64
CA LEU A 119 -13.14 9.82 3.59
C LEU A 119 -12.80 10.20 2.15
N ALA A 120 -12.61 9.23 1.27
CA ALA A 120 -12.35 9.49 -0.14
C ALA A 120 -13.49 10.30 -0.78
N LYS A 121 -14.75 9.95 -0.51
CA LYS A 121 -15.92 10.71 -0.96
C LYS A 121 -15.98 12.12 -0.35
N GLN A 122 -15.73 12.25 0.95
CA GLN A 122 -15.76 13.52 1.66
C GLN A 122 -14.72 14.52 1.11
N HIS A 123 -13.58 14.02 0.69
CA HIS A 123 -12.47 14.81 0.14
C HIS A 123 -12.46 14.84 -1.39
N GLU A 124 -13.51 14.32 -2.04
CA GLU A 124 -13.69 14.33 -3.50
C GLU A 124 -12.50 13.67 -4.24
N LEU A 125 -11.89 12.66 -3.62
CA LEU A 125 -10.80 11.89 -4.21
C LEU A 125 -11.35 10.87 -5.22
N GLU A 126 -10.64 10.67 -6.31
CA GLU A 126 -10.90 9.57 -7.23
C GLU A 126 -10.35 8.28 -6.63
N PHE A 127 -11.19 7.27 -6.47
CA PHE A 127 -10.81 5.99 -5.87
C PHE A 127 -11.51 4.82 -6.57
N ALA A 128 -10.95 3.63 -6.40
CA ALA A 128 -11.59 2.37 -6.76
C ALA A 128 -11.62 1.45 -5.52
N VAL A 129 -12.63 0.58 -5.48
CA VAL A 129 -12.74 -0.46 -4.45
C VAL A 129 -12.71 -1.80 -5.14
N ASP A 130 -11.65 -2.56 -4.91
CA ASP A 130 -11.41 -3.81 -5.63
C ASP A 130 -11.36 -5.04 -4.70
N VAL A 131 -11.43 -6.20 -5.33
CA VAL A 131 -11.22 -7.52 -4.72
C VAL A 131 -10.06 -8.19 -5.47
N PHE A 132 -8.94 -8.37 -4.79
CA PHE A 132 -7.77 -9.00 -5.37
C PHE A 132 -7.75 -10.50 -5.06
N THR A 133 -7.67 -11.33 -6.09
CA THR A 133 -7.73 -12.80 -5.93
C THR A 133 -6.36 -13.45 -5.76
N SER A 134 -5.31 -12.79 -6.21
CA SER A 134 -3.94 -13.32 -6.24
C SER A 134 -2.90 -12.43 -5.54
N TYR A 135 -3.38 -11.40 -4.90
CA TYR A 135 -2.60 -10.43 -4.11
C TYR A 135 -2.85 -10.69 -2.63
N SER A 136 -1.88 -10.43 -1.78
CA SER A 136 -2.06 -10.38 -0.33
C SER A 136 -1.04 -9.41 0.26
N SER A 137 -1.31 -8.93 1.47
CA SER A 137 -0.50 -7.93 2.14
C SER A 137 -0.03 -8.40 3.51
N ASP A 138 0.75 -7.56 4.15
CA ASP A 138 1.18 -7.73 5.55
C ASP A 138 0.02 -7.90 6.53
N ALA A 139 -1.20 -7.42 6.21
CA ALA A 139 -2.39 -7.66 7.03
C ALA A 139 -2.68 -9.17 7.18
N ALA A 140 -2.69 -9.90 6.06
CA ALA A 140 -2.91 -11.35 6.07
C ALA A 140 -1.81 -12.08 6.86
N THR A 141 -0.57 -11.59 6.77
CA THR A 141 0.57 -12.15 7.50
C THR A 141 0.43 -11.90 9.01
N ALA A 142 0.04 -10.71 9.43
CA ALA A 142 -0.20 -10.39 10.84
C ALA A 142 -1.30 -11.26 11.44
N LEU A 143 -2.43 -11.41 10.76
CA LEU A 143 -3.54 -12.24 11.23
C LEU A 143 -3.14 -13.72 11.35
N ARG A 144 -2.39 -14.25 10.38
CA ARG A 144 -1.88 -15.64 10.43
C ARG A 144 -0.89 -15.84 11.58
N ALA A 145 -0.15 -14.81 11.95
CA ALA A 145 0.77 -14.82 13.09
C ALA A 145 0.06 -14.73 14.44
N GLY A 146 -1.27 -14.53 14.47
CA GLY A 146 -2.09 -14.52 15.68
C GLY A 146 -2.36 -13.13 16.26
N TYR A 147 -2.04 -12.04 15.52
CA TYR A 147 -2.46 -10.71 15.94
C TYR A 147 -3.96 -10.53 15.73
N ASP A 148 -4.67 -10.12 16.79
CA ASP A 148 -6.11 -9.82 16.74
C ASP A 148 -6.30 -8.30 16.56
N VAL A 149 -6.17 -7.86 15.31
CA VAL A 149 -6.24 -6.45 14.93
C VAL A 149 -7.25 -6.23 13.81
N ARG A 150 -7.89 -5.06 13.81
CA ARG A 150 -8.67 -4.62 12.65
C ARG A 150 -7.70 -4.11 11.58
N HIS A 151 -8.01 -4.35 10.33
CA HIS A 151 -7.10 -4.02 9.24
C HIS A 151 -7.82 -3.51 8.00
N ALA A 152 -7.18 -2.63 7.26
CA ALA A 152 -7.61 -2.15 5.96
C ALA A 152 -6.37 -1.91 5.09
N LEU A 153 -6.59 -1.75 3.78
CA LEU A 153 -5.53 -1.43 2.83
C LEU A 153 -5.94 -0.26 1.94
N ILE A 154 -4.99 0.64 1.72
CA ILE A 154 -5.10 1.77 0.82
C ILE A 154 -3.74 2.05 0.17
N GLY A 155 -3.75 2.50 -1.07
CA GLY A 155 -2.54 2.97 -1.75
C GLY A 155 -2.78 3.39 -3.20
N PRO A 156 -1.74 3.73 -3.94
CA PRO A 156 -1.86 4.08 -5.35
C PRO A 156 -2.12 2.84 -6.21
N GLY A 157 -2.84 3.00 -7.31
CA GLY A 157 -2.88 1.97 -8.35
C GLY A 157 -1.52 1.84 -9.04
N VAL A 158 -1.01 0.61 -9.13
CA VAL A 158 0.25 0.30 -9.81
C VAL A 158 0.03 -0.78 -10.85
N PHE A 159 0.36 -0.48 -12.10
CA PHE A 159 0.32 -1.44 -13.19
C PHE A 159 1.63 -2.22 -13.28
N ALA A 160 1.56 -3.50 -13.63
CA ALA A 160 2.68 -4.43 -13.81
C ALA A 160 3.55 -4.61 -12.55
N SER A 161 2.92 -4.68 -11.35
CA SER A 161 3.58 -5.05 -10.09
C SER A 161 4.53 -6.25 -10.27
N HIS A 162 5.70 -6.21 -9.64
CA HIS A 162 6.84 -7.11 -9.78
C HIS A 162 7.53 -7.08 -11.16
N GLY A 163 7.11 -6.17 -12.05
CA GLY A 163 7.71 -5.97 -13.37
C GLY A 163 8.40 -4.61 -13.53
N TYR A 164 8.23 -3.98 -14.69
CA TYR A 164 8.56 -2.58 -14.91
C TYR A 164 7.29 -1.76 -14.71
N GLU A 165 7.11 -1.31 -13.53
CA GLU A 165 5.87 -0.80 -12.96
C GLU A 165 5.55 0.62 -13.41
N ARG A 166 4.28 0.97 -13.27
CA ARG A 166 3.78 2.29 -13.60
C ARG A 166 2.67 2.72 -12.65
N THR A 167 2.79 3.94 -12.13
CA THR A 167 1.74 4.67 -11.42
C THR A 167 1.67 6.11 -11.91
N HIS A 168 0.79 6.91 -11.36
CA HIS A 168 0.66 8.32 -11.71
C HIS A 168 0.76 9.19 -10.46
N VAL A 169 1.34 10.39 -10.60
CA VAL A 169 1.48 11.35 -9.48
C VAL A 169 0.14 11.66 -8.80
N ARG A 170 -0.98 11.67 -9.53
CA ARG A 170 -2.32 11.92 -8.98
C ARG A 170 -2.71 10.91 -7.92
N ALA A 171 -2.43 9.63 -8.12
CA ALA A 171 -2.73 8.58 -7.13
C ALA A 171 -1.85 8.70 -5.88
N LEU A 172 -0.67 9.31 -5.99
CA LEU A 172 0.23 9.53 -4.86
C LEU A 172 -0.10 10.80 -4.07
N GLU A 173 -0.70 11.80 -4.72
CA GLU A 173 -1.06 13.08 -4.11
C GLU A 173 -2.47 13.09 -3.50
N SER A 174 -3.27 12.08 -3.81
CA SER A 174 -4.62 11.85 -3.27
C SER A 174 -4.54 11.15 -1.94
#